data_c87e1eed43fa2fbd311e93421973a176
#
_entry.id   c87e1eed43fa2fbd311e93421973a176
#
_cell.length_a   1.000
_cell.length_b   1.000
_cell.length_c   1.000
_cell.angle_alpha   90.00
_cell.angle_beta   90.00
_cell.angle_gamma   90.00
#
_symmetry.space_group_name_H-M   'P 1'
#
loop_
_entity.id
_entity.type
_entity.pdbx_description
1 polymer ?
#
loop_
_entity_poly.entity_id
_entity_poly.type
_entity_poly.pdbx_seq_one_letter_code
_entity_poly.pdbx_strand_id
1 'polypeptide(L)'
;MCDVLVSEGFAGNQVLKNTEGTAVALITEIMKFGKKTGQEEVAQQIAGYLMKTYDFESLGAGIMLGARKYVLKCRGSSGPSAIRSACKILTNIMENKTFYE
;
A
#
# COMPACT_ATOMS: atom_id res chain seq x y z
N MET A 1 8.69 -5.38 16.14
CA MET A 1 8.67 -4.63 14.88
C MET A 1 10.10 -4.63 14.35
N CYS A 2 10.32 -4.85 13.06
CA CYS A 2 11.67 -4.87 12.46
C CYS A 2 11.83 -3.65 11.55
N ASP A 3 13.08 -3.18 11.39
CA ASP A 3 13.39 -2.02 10.54
C ASP A 3 13.51 -2.43 9.06
N VAL A 4 13.92 -3.67 8.80
CA VAL A 4 14.08 -4.22 7.44
C VAL A 4 13.54 -5.65 7.40
N LEU A 5 12.70 -5.93 6.42
CA LEU A 5 12.19 -7.27 6.14
C LEU A 5 12.70 -7.71 4.76
N VAL A 6 13.43 -8.81 4.73
CA VAL A 6 13.92 -9.41 3.48
C VAL A 6 13.15 -10.69 3.20
N SER A 7 12.63 -10.83 2.00
CA SER A 7 11.94 -12.04 1.57
C SER A 7 12.23 -12.36 0.11
N GLU A 8 12.04 -13.62 -0.25
CA GLU A 8 12.01 -14.06 -1.63
C GLU A 8 10.76 -13.47 -2.32
N GLY A 9 10.86 -13.12 -3.62
CA GLY A 9 9.84 -12.35 -4.32
C GLY A 9 8.47 -13.02 -4.41
N PHE A 10 8.42 -14.35 -4.57
CA PHE A 10 7.17 -15.09 -4.61
C PHE A 10 6.50 -15.14 -3.24
N ALA A 11 7.24 -15.54 -2.21
CA ALA A 11 6.73 -15.62 -0.84
C ALA A 11 6.28 -14.24 -0.31
N GLY A 12 7.10 -13.20 -0.51
CA GLY A 12 6.76 -11.82 -0.13
C GLY A 12 5.50 -11.33 -0.83
N ASN A 13 5.34 -11.63 -2.11
CA ASN A 13 4.13 -11.25 -2.86
C ASN A 13 2.88 -12.00 -2.37
N GLN A 14 2.99 -13.27 -1.98
CA GLN A 14 1.88 -14.03 -1.40
C GLN A 14 1.44 -13.45 -0.06
N VAL A 15 2.38 -13.12 0.82
CA VAL A 15 2.08 -12.48 2.11
C VAL A 15 1.37 -11.14 1.90
N LEU A 16 1.89 -10.31 0.99
CA LEU A 16 1.30 -9.02 0.67
C LEU A 16 -0.15 -9.17 0.15
N LYS A 17 -0.37 -10.05 -0.82
CA LYS A 17 -1.70 -10.29 -1.41
C LYS A 17 -2.68 -10.87 -0.40
N ASN A 18 -2.22 -11.78 0.46
CA ASN A 18 -3.07 -12.33 1.51
C ASN A 18 -3.46 -11.25 2.53
N THR A 19 -2.52 -10.40 2.92
CA THR A 19 -2.81 -9.28 3.86
C THR A 19 -3.81 -8.30 3.26
N GLU A 20 -3.63 -7.90 2.00
CA GLU A 20 -4.56 -7.04 1.26
C GLU A 20 -5.96 -7.66 1.20
N GLY A 21 -6.05 -8.92 0.78
CA GLY A 21 -7.32 -9.64 0.66
C GLY A 21 -8.04 -9.80 2.00
N THR A 22 -7.30 -10.10 3.07
CA THR A 22 -7.85 -10.22 4.42
C THR A 22 -8.39 -8.88 4.92
N ALA A 23 -7.67 -7.79 4.72
CA ALA A 23 -8.14 -6.46 5.10
C ALA A 23 -9.45 -6.09 4.40
N VAL A 24 -9.55 -6.32 3.10
CA VAL A 24 -10.78 -6.07 2.32
C VAL A 24 -11.94 -6.95 2.81
N ALA A 25 -11.68 -8.22 3.10
CA ALA A 25 -12.71 -9.14 3.61
C ALA A 25 -13.24 -8.68 4.98
N LEU A 26 -12.36 -8.30 5.90
CA LEU A 26 -12.76 -7.80 7.22
C LEU A 26 -13.57 -6.51 7.12
N ILE A 27 -13.15 -5.55 6.30
CA ILE A 27 -13.90 -4.31 6.06
C ILE A 27 -15.30 -4.61 5.53
N THR A 28 -15.40 -5.55 4.59
CA THR A 28 -16.68 -5.98 4.02
C THR A 28 -17.60 -6.59 5.09
N GLU A 29 -17.07 -7.45 5.97
CA GLU A 29 -17.86 -8.05 7.03
C GLU A 29 -18.31 -7.02 8.09
N ILE A 30 -17.46 -6.03 8.43
CA ILE A 30 -17.84 -4.91 9.31
C ILE A 30 -19.02 -4.14 8.72
N MET A 31 -18.97 -3.83 7.41
CA MET A 31 -20.06 -3.13 6.74
C MET A 31 -21.37 -3.94 6.72
N LYS A 32 -21.28 -5.25 6.49
CA LYS A 32 -22.44 -6.16 6.57
C LYS A 32 -23.03 -6.22 7.96
N PHE A 33 -22.19 -6.31 8.99
CA PHE A 33 -22.61 -6.32 10.39
C PHE A 33 -23.32 -5.02 10.76
N GLY A 34 -22.76 -3.86 10.37
CA GLY A 34 -23.41 -2.56 10.61
C GLY A 34 -24.81 -2.47 10.01
N LYS A 35 -24.99 -2.97 8.78
CA LYS A 35 -26.32 -3.04 8.15
C LYS A 35 -27.29 -3.94 8.89
N LYS A 36 -26.85 -5.10 9.37
CA LYS A 36 -27.70 -6.05 10.11
C LYS A 36 -28.13 -5.52 11.49
N THR A 37 -27.28 -4.72 12.12
CA THR A 37 -27.51 -4.24 13.50
C THR A 37 -28.05 -2.82 13.57
N GLY A 38 -28.24 -2.15 12.44
CA GLY A 38 -28.64 -0.73 12.38
C GLY A 38 -27.54 0.23 12.81
N GLN A 39 -26.27 -0.20 12.84
CA GLN A 39 -25.10 0.59 13.24
C GLN A 39 -24.24 0.96 12.01
N GLU A 40 -24.87 1.35 10.93
CA GLU A 40 -24.17 1.62 9.67
C GLU A 40 -23.15 2.76 9.76
N GLU A 41 -23.46 3.81 10.52
CA GLU A 41 -22.60 4.97 10.68
C GLU A 41 -21.27 4.59 11.37
N VAL A 42 -21.36 3.83 12.46
CA VAL A 42 -20.17 3.33 13.19
C VAL A 42 -19.34 2.39 12.31
N ALA A 43 -20.02 1.49 11.59
CA ALA A 43 -19.36 0.57 10.67
C ALA A 43 -18.62 1.33 9.54
N GLN A 44 -19.20 2.39 9.00
CA GLN A 44 -18.56 3.24 7.99
C GLN A 44 -17.33 3.96 8.54
N GLN A 45 -17.39 4.47 9.78
CA GLN A 45 -16.26 5.13 10.43
C GLN A 45 -15.10 4.16 10.62
N ILE A 46 -15.38 2.96 11.12
CA ILE A 46 -14.36 1.91 11.32
C ILE A 46 -13.76 1.48 9.97
N ALA A 47 -14.61 1.21 8.99
CA ALA A 47 -14.18 0.82 7.65
C ALA A 47 -13.29 1.90 7.01
N GLY A 48 -13.67 3.19 7.12
CA GLY A 48 -12.89 4.31 6.60
C GLY A 48 -11.54 4.46 7.29
N TYR A 49 -11.47 4.25 8.60
CA TYR A 49 -10.21 4.23 9.34
C TYR A 49 -9.29 3.09 8.89
N LEU A 50 -9.84 1.87 8.76
CA LEU A 50 -9.09 0.71 8.32
C LEU A 50 -8.60 0.87 6.87
N MET A 51 -9.42 1.39 5.98
CA MET A 51 -9.02 1.66 4.60
C MET A 51 -7.85 2.63 4.52
N LYS A 52 -7.83 3.69 5.34
CA LYS A 52 -6.70 4.63 5.40
C LYS A 52 -5.44 3.99 6.00
N THR A 53 -5.60 3.14 7.01
CA THR A 53 -4.48 2.48 7.69
C THR A 53 -3.84 1.42 6.80
N TYR A 54 -4.64 0.69 6.02
CA TYR A 54 -4.22 -0.36 5.10
C TYR A 54 -4.28 0.07 3.63
N ASP A 55 -4.12 1.37 3.37
CA ASP A 55 -4.07 1.90 2.00
C ASP A 55 -2.73 1.57 1.35
N PHE A 56 -2.67 0.39 0.77
CA PHE A 56 -1.51 -0.06 0.01
C PHE A 56 -1.36 0.65 -1.35
N GLU A 57 -2.37 1.37 -1.82
CA GLU A 57 -2.31 2.10 -3.09
C GLU A 57 -1.63 3.47 -2.94
N SER A 58 -1.73 4.10 -1.77
CA SER A 58 -1.14 5.43 -1.53
C SER A 58 0.39 5.42 -1.53
N LEU A 59 1.02 4.26 -1.26
CA LEU A 59 2.47 4.10 -1.32
C LEU A 59 3.05 4.27 -2.73
N GLY A 60 2.21 4.26 -3.76
CA GLY A 60 2.51 4.64 -5.14
C GLY A 60 3.50 3.72 -5.85
N ALA A 61 4.72 3.58 -5.34
CA ALA A 61 5.77 2.80 -5.98
C ALA A 61 6.85 2.36 -4.98
N GLY A 62 7.50 1.24 -5.29
CA GLY A 62 8.72 0.78 -4.62
C GLY A 62 9.96 1.12 -5.42
N ILE A 63 11.04 1.49 -4.73
CA ILE A 63 12.33 1.68 -5.38
C ILE A 63 13.00 0.33 -5.66
N MET A 64 13.60 0.20 -6.85
CA MET A 64 14.39 -0.96 -7.21
C MET A 64 15.85 -0.72 -6.82
N LEU A 65 16.30 -1.41 -5.78
CA LEU A 65 17.68 -1.35 -5.32
C LEU A 65 18.60 -2.16 -6.25
N GLY A 66 19.86 -1.78 -6.33
CA GLY A 66 20.87 -2.46 -7.15
C GLY A 66 20.86 -2.08 -8.65
N ALA A 67 19.98 -1.21 -9.09
CA ALA A 67 20.02 -0.64 -10.44
C ALA A 67 21.00 0.54 -10.49
N ARG A 68 21.67 0.75 -11.64
CA ARG A 68 22.61 1.89 -11.83
C ARG A 68 21.94 3.25 -11.88
N LYS A 69 20.62 3.29 -12.04
CA LYS A 69 19.81 4.52 -12.08
C LYS A 69 18.61 4.34 -11.16
N TYR A 70 18.00 5.43 -10.77
CA TYR A 70 16.78 5.40 -10.00
C TYR A 70 15.64 4.79 -10.82
N VAL A 71 15.11 3.69 -10.34
CA VAL A 71 13.98 2.99 -10.96
C VAL A 71 12.91 2.79 -9.89
N LEU A 72 11.70 3.25 -10.17
CA LEU A 72 10.55 2.97 -9.34
C LEU A 72 9.60 2.02 -10.08
N LYS A 73 9.12 1.03 -9.34
CA LYS A 73 8.13 0.08 -9.83
C LYS A 73 6.77 0.42 -9.24
N CYS A 74 5.84 0.83 -10.08
CA CYS A 74 4.43 0.92 -9.73
C CYS A 74 3.76 -0.45 -9.78
N ARG A 75 2.57 -0.56 -9.21
CA ARG A 75 1.74 -1.78 -9.28
C ARG A 75 1.05 -1.85 -10.65
N GLY A 76 0.66 -3.05 -11.09
CA GLY A 76 -0.07 -3.24 -12.35
C GLY A 76 -1.44 -2.55 -12.35
N SER A 77 -2.05 -2.36 -11.18
CA SER A 77 -3.34 -1.68 -10.98
C SER A 77 -3.20 -0.16 -10.73
N SER A 78 -1.98 0.39 -10.79
CA SER A 78 -1.73 1.80 -10.46
C SER A 78 -2.46 2.75 -11.42
N GLY A 79 -3.29 3.62 -10.85
CA GLY A 79 -3.92 4.72 -11.56
C GLY A 79 -3.05 5.99 -11.62
N PRO A 80 -3.56 7.07 -12.21
CA PRO A 80 -2.82 8.32 -12.39
C PRO A 80 -2.30 8.94 -11.08
N SER A 81 -3.04 8.81 -9.98
CA SER A 81 -2.64 9.30 -8.65
C SER A 81 -1.40 8.58 -8.11
N ALA A 82 -1.33 7.26 -8.29
CA ALA A 82 -0.19 6.44 -7.87
C ALA A 82 1.07 6.80 -8.69
N ILE A 83 0.92 7.01 -10.00
CA ILE A 83 2.02 7.43 -10.88
C ILE A 83 2.52 8.82 -10.46
N ARG A 84 1.62 9.75 -10.16
CA ARG A 84 1.99 11.08 -9.65
C ARG A 84 2.76 11.00 -8.33
N SER A 85 2.32 10.13 -7.41
CA SER A 85 3.02 9.89 -6.15
C SER A 85 4.41 9.28 -6.38
N ALA A 86 4.53 8.33 -7.30
CA ALA A 86 5.81 7.76 -7.71
C ALA A 86 6.79 8.82 -8.26
N CYS A 87 6.31 9.72 -9.12
CA CYS A 87 7.13 10.82 -9.62
C CYS A 87 7.63 11.73 -8.50
N LYS A 88 6.77 12.07 -7.54
CA LYS A 88 7.18 12.88 -6.37
C LYS A 88 8.24 12.17 -5.53
N ILE A 89 8.07 10.87 -5.28
CA ILE A 89 9.06 10.06 -4.55
C ILE A 89 10.39 10.08 -5.30
N LEU A 90 10.37 9.86 -6.61
CA LEU A 90 11.57 9.86 -7.45
C LEU A 90 12.30 11.21 -7.40
N THR A 91 11.58 12.31 -7.57
CA THR A 91 12.15 13.66 -7.47
C THR A 91 12.82 13.88 -6.11
N ASN A 92 12.14 13.53 -5.03
CA ASN A 92 12.68 13.67 -3.67
C ASN A 92 13.95 12.83 -3.43
N ILE A 93 13.96 11.60 -3.93
CA ILE A 93 15.14 10.72 -3.84
C ILE A 93 16.32 11.30 -4.62
N MET A 94 16.06 11.84 -5.82
CA MET A 94 17.09 12.45 -6.67
C MET A 94 17.66 13.73 -6.05
N GLU A 95 16.82 14.59 -5.52
CA GLU A 95 17.23 15.83 -4.86
C GLU A 95 18.08 15.58 -3.61
N ASN A 96 17.69 14.58 -2.81
CA ASN A 96 18.39 14.24 -1.57
C ASN A 96 19.53 13.24 -1.75
N LYS A 97 19.79 12.75 -2.96
CA LYS A 97 20.82 11.73 -3.26
C LYS A 97 20.79 10.53 -2.30
N THR A 98 19.58 10.05 -1.96
CA THR A 98 19.37 9.15 -0.82
C THR A 98 20.01 7.77 -1.00
N PHE A 99 20.20 7.28 -2.24
CA PHE A 99 20.67 5.92 -2.52
C PHE A 99 21.93 5.85 -3.40
N TYR A 100 22.32 6.93 -4.04
CA TYR A 100 23.49 6.99 -4.92
C TYR A 100 24.22 8.31 -4.69
N GLU A 101 25.46 8.20 -4.34
CA GLU A 101 26.40 9.32 -4.33
C GLU A 101 27.04 9.51 -5.70
#